data_ab753c3a5bcdd533bbd68d871f74ae61
#
_entry.id   ab753c3a5bcdd533bbd68d871f74ae61
#
_cell.length_a   1.000
_cell.length_b   1.000
_cell.length_c   1.000
_cell.angle_alpha   90.00
_cell.angle_beta   90.00
_cell.angle_gamma   90.00
#
_symmetry.space_group_name_H-M   'P 1'
#
loop_
_entity.id
_entity.type
_entity.pdbx_description
1 polymer ?
#
loop_
_entity_poly.entity_id
_entity_poly.type
_entity_poly.pdbx_seq_one_letter_code
_entity_poly.pdbx_strand_id
1 'polypeptide(L)'
;MSTRSNIAIEDPKTKKVKVIYVHSDGYPYGVGKCLVDNYNNRQLASRLFNHGDASYLGDTLDECSFYSRDWERAEDPARTFRDEWMYMNDIKGDVFIEYIYIFKDNRWHVATQKHTKVKDGYDNGTLFYYTKFEPVVLNKEYIKYKDKHEKHAEVKMISKIGEMLSGAGFDQDNVEIQGGKAKKAN
;
A
#
# COMPACT_ATOMS: atom_id res chain seq x y z
N MET A 1 12.02 -3.15 -1.79
CA MET A 1 10.86 -3.10 -2.73
C MET A 1 9.90 -2.09 -2.13
N SER A 2 9.42 -1.12 -2.90
CA SER A 2 8.52 -0.09 -2.37
C SER A 2 7.10 -0.63 -2.33
N THR A 3 6.43 -0.57 -1.18
CA THR A 3 5.01 -0.90 -1.05
C THR A 3 4.18 0.26 -1.57
N ARG A 4 3.34 0.01 -2.55
CA ARG A 4 2.53 1.02 -3.24
C ARG A 4 1.10 1.01 -2.74
N SER A 5 0.50 2.19 -2.69
CA SER A 5 -0.89 2.34 -2.27
C SER A 5 -1.63 3.38 -3.09
N ASN A 6 -2.95 3.30 -3.07
CA ASN A 6 -3.83 4.39 -3.48
C ASN A 6 -4.51 5.00 -2.26
N ILE A 7 -4.66 6.31 -2.28
CA ILE A 7 -5.48 7.06 -1.32
C ILE A 7 -6.70 7.59 -2.06
N ALA A 8 -7.88 7.41 -1.48
CA ALA A 8 -9.14 7.81 -2.06
C ALA A 8 -9.99 8.63 -1.06
N ILE A 9 -10.85 9.50 -1.58
CA ILE A 9 -11.84 10.23 -0.78
C ILE A 9 -13.20 10.20 -1.48
N GLU A 10 -14.22 9.74 -0.77
CA GLU A 10 -15.61 9.74 -1.25
C GLU A 10 -16.28 11.07 -0.94
N ASP A 11 -16.92 11.69 -1.93
CA ASP A 11 -17.85 12.80 -1.69
C ASP A 11 -19.16 12.27 -1.08
N PRO A 12 -19.59 12.76 0.10
CA PRO A 12 -20.73 12.20 0.80
C PRO A 12 -22.08 12.43 0.09
N LYS A 13 -22.16 13.47 -0.77
CA LYS A 13 -23.38 13.84 -1.48
C LYS A 13 -23.47 13.17 -2.84
N THR A 14 -22.39 13.24 -3.63
CA THR A 14 -22.38 12.76 -5.01
C THR A 14 -21.91 11.32 -5.13
N LYS A 15 -21.32 10.76 -4.07
CA LYS A 15 -20.68 9.43 -4.05
C LYS A 15 -19.48 9.29 -4.98
N LYS A 16 -19.06 10.37 -5.64
CA LYS A 16 -17.85 10.37 -6.45
C LYS A 16 -16.62 10.12 -5.60
N VAL A 17 -15.68 9.37 -6.15
CA VAL A 17 -14.42 9.03 -5.47
C VAL A 17 -13.27 9.66 -6.23
N LYS A 18 -12.48 10.50 -5.55
CA LYS A 18 -11.19 10.97 -6.05
C LYS A 18 -10.09 10.08 -5.53
N VAL A 19 -9.09 9.80 -6.37
CA VAL A 19 -7.99 8.87 -6.08
C VAL A 19 -6.67 9.46 -6.49
N ILE A 20 -5.66 9.31 -5.63
CA ILE A 20 -4.25 9.57 -5.91
C ILE A 20 -3.43 8.33 -5.61
N TYR A 21 -2.30 8.18 -6.29
CA TYR A 21 -1.32 7.14 -6.08
C TYR A 21 -0.24 7.58 -5.10
N VAL A 22 0.28 6.67 -4.26
CA VAL A 22 1.45 6.88 -3.40
C VAL A 22 2.45 5.74 -3.60
N HIS A 23 3.68 6.12 -3.98
CA HIS A 23 4.71 5.16 -4.38
C HIS A 23 5.37 4.44 -3.20
N SER A 24 5.63 5.14 -2.11
CA SER A 24 6.45 4.65 -1.00
C SER A 24 5.62 4.45 0.27
N ASP A 25 6.05 3.46 1.07
CA ASP A 25 5.56 3.20 2.43
C ASP A 25 4.05 2.97 2.54
N GLY A 26 3.45 2.39 1.47
CA GLY A 26 2.02 2.18 1.34
C GLY A 26 1.37 1.26 2.37
N TYR A 27 2.12 0.62 3.26
CA TYR A 27 1.61 -0.28 4.30
C TYR A 27 0.88 0.45 5.43
N PRO A 28 0.06 -0.25 6.26
CA PRO A 28 -0.76 0.37 7.30
C PRO A 28 0.01 1.15 8.36
N TYR A 29 1.21 0.73 8.73
CA TYR A 29 2.06 1.45 9.71
C TYR A 29 2.92 2.56 9.07
N GLY A 30 2.92 2.70 7.75
CA GLY A 30 3.45 3.83 6.98
C GLY A 30 2.34 4.81 6.62
N VAL A 31 1.89 4.79 5.37
CA VAL A 31 0.81 5.66 4.85
C VAL A 31 -0.44 5.57 5.73
N GLY A 32 -0.87 4.36 6.13
CA GLY A 32 -2.06 4.21 6.97
C GLY A 32 -1.97 4.98 8.30
N LYS A 33 -0.82 4.89 8.98
CA LYS A 33 -0.58 5.62 10.24
C LYS A 33 -0.58 7.14 10.01
N CYS A 34 0.12 7.60 8.97
CA CYS A 34 0.18 9.00 8.59
C CYS A 34 -1.22 9.58 8.35
N LEU A 35 -2.10 8.85 7.63
CA LEU A 35 -3.48 9.25 7.37
C LEU A 35 -4.31 9.38 8.65
N VAL A 36 -4.21 8.41 9.57
CA VAL A 36 -4.98 8.40 10.82
C VAL A 36 -4.51 9.49 11.79
N ASP A 37 -3.22 9.73 11.86
CA ASP A 37 -2.66 10.70 12.80
C ASP A 37 -2.77 12.15 12.30
N ASN A 38 -2.53 12.40 11.01
CA ASN A 38 -2.35 13.76 10.49
C ASN A 38 -3.46 14.23 9.53
N TYR A 39 -4.17 13.30 8.85
CA TYR A 39 -5.23 13.61 7.88
C TYR A 39 -6.58 13.02 8.31
N ASN A 40 -6.89 13.09 9.60
CA ASN A 40 -7.96 12.37 10.27
C ASN A 40 -9.38 12.97 10.11
N ASN A 41 -9.53 14.03 9.35
CA ASN A 41 -10.81 14.64 9.04
C ASN A 41 -10.89 15.02 7.55
N ARG A 42 -12.11 15.26 7.07
CA ARG A 42 -12.38 15.54 5.65
C ARG A 42 -11.60 16.74 5.11
N GLN A 43 -11.48 17.80 5.90
CA GLN A 43 -10.79 19.02 5.46
C GLN A 43 -9.30 18.73 5.21
N LEU A 44 -8.65 18.07 6.15
CA LEU A 44 -7.24 17.69 6.01
C LEU A 44 -7.05 16.65 4.91
N ALA A 45 -7.88 15.60 4.90
CA ALA A 45 -7.82 14.56 3.89
C ALA A 45 -7.96 15.11 2.46
N SER A 46 -8.93 16.02 2.23
CA SER A 46 -9.20 16.58 0.90
C SER A 46 -8.03 17.40 0.34
N ARG A 47 -7.18 17.98 1.18
CA ARG A 47 -6.02 18.78 0.74
C ARG A 47 -4.98 17.95 -0.01
N LEU A 48 -4.85 16.66 0.29
CA LEU A 48 -3.94 15.75 -0.42
C LEU A 48 -4.25 15.68 -1.92
N PHE A 49 -5.53 15.70 -2.29
CA PHE A 49 -6.00 15.52 -3.66
C PHE A 49 -5.81 16.75 -4.57
N ASN A 50 -5.37 17.87 -4.01
CA ASN A 50 -5.07 19.07 -4.78
C ASN A 50 -3.71 19.00 -5.49
N HIS A 51 -2.87 18.06 -5.11
CA HIS A 51 -1.49 17.92 -5.60
C HIS A 51 -1.29 16.70 -6.50
N GLY A 52 -2.30 15.85 -6.67
CA GLY A 52 -2.20 14.63 -7.48
C GLY A 52 -1.35 13.52 -6.85
N ASP A 53 -0.77 12.68 -7.68
CA ASP A 53 -0.01 11.52 -7.26
C ASP A 53 1.28 11.90 -6.50
N ALA A 54 1.65 11.08 -5.50
CA ALA A 54 2.78 11.34 -4.61
C ALA A 54 3.84 10.21 -4.66
N SER A 55 5.09 10.61 -4.50
CA SER A 55 6.17 9.67 -4.22
C SER A 55 6.15 9.23 -2.76
N TYR A 56 5.86 10.16 -1.84
CA TYR A 56 5.89 9.95 -0.41
C TYR A 56 4.84 10.82 0.31
N LEU A 57 4.26 10.30 1.39
CA LEU A 57 3.32 11.01 2.24
C LEU A 57 3.96 11.33 3.60
N GLY A 58 4.14 12.62 3.90
CA GLY A 58 4.66 13.13 5.16
C GLY A 58 3.56 13.53 6.14
N ASP A 59 3.94 13.90 7.36
CA ASP A 59 3.02 14.30 8.43
C ASP A 59 2.30 15.63 8.13
N THR A 60 2.94 16.48 7.32
CA THR A 60 2.38 17.72 6.79
C THR A 60 2.42 17.73 5.27
N LEU A 61 1.64 18.61 4.62
CA LEU A 61 1.67 18.74 3.15
C LEU A 61 3.03 19.17 2.62
N ASP A 62 3.77 19.94 3.38
CA ASP A 62 5.09 20.42 2.98
C ASP A 62 6.14 19.30 3.04
N GLU A 63 5.94 18.33 3.90
CA GLU A 63 6.79 17.12 4.00
C GLU A 63 6.41 16.03 3.01
N CYS A 64 5.24 16.12 2.38
CA CYS A 64 4.87 15.23 1.28
C CYS A 64 5.71 15.53 0.04
N SER A 65 5.99 14.51 -0.77
CA SER A 65 6.62 14.66 -2.08
C SER A 65 5.62 14.30 -3.18
N PHE A 66 5.10 15.31 -3.87
CA PHE A 66 4.17 15.16 -4.98
C PHE A 66 4.88 15.29 -6.33
N TYR A 67 4.54 14.44 -7.29
CA TYR A 67 5.21 14.42 -8.58
C TYR A 67 5.03 15.72 -9.37
N SER A 68 3.84 16.29 -9.37
CA SER A 68 3.56 17.56 -10.07
C SER A 68 4.26 18.76 -9.42
N ARG A 69 4.26 18.83 -8.08
CA ARG A 69 4.81 19.98 -7.34
C ARG A 69 6.33 19.97 -7.26
N ASP A 70 6.92 18.78 -6.96
CA ASP A 70 8.31 18.70 -6.50
C ASP A 70 9.25 18.10 -7.55
N TRP A 71 8.69 17.50 -8.62
CA TRP A 71 9.49 16.81 -9.64
C TRP A 71 9.32 17.40 -11.03
N GLU A 72 8.68 18.57 -11.14
CA GLU A 72 8.42 19.28 -12.41
C GLU A 72 7.78 18.39 -13.49
N ARG A 73 7.03 17.37 -13.06
CA ARG A 73 6.28 16.53 -13.98
C ARG A 73 5.02 17.26 -14.43
N ALA A 74 4.53 16.92 -15.62
CA ALA A 74 3.23 17.38 -16.09
C ALA A 74 2.16 17.09 -15.00
N GLU A 75 1.18 17.98 -14.88
CA GLU A 75 0.08 17.83 -13.92
C GLU A 75 -0.49 16.41 -13.97
N ASP A 76 -0.45 15.73 -12.83
CA ASP A 76 -1.01 14.40 -12.63
C ASP A 76 -2.19 14.52 -11.66
N PRO A 77 -3.34 15.01 -12.15
CA PRO A 77 -4.47 15.34 -11.30
C PRO A 77 -5.07 14.08 -10.69
N ALA A 78 -5.66 14.23 -9.50
CA ALA A 78 -6.40 13.14 -8.87
C ALA A 78 -7.46 12.56 -9.82
N ARG A 79 -7.43 11.26 -10.05
CA ARG A 79 -8.42 10.55 -10.88
C ARG A 79 -9.78 10.59 -10.18
N THR A 80 -10.85 10.71 -10.96
CA THR A 80 -12.22 10.77 -10.42
C THR A 80 -13.08 9.64 -10.98
N PHE A 81 -13.68 8.88 -10.10
CA PHE A 81 -14.62 7.81 -10.41
C PHE A 81 -16.04 8.21 -10.01
N ARG A 82 -17.03 7.64 -10.68
CA ARG A 82 -18.45 7.89 -10.40
C ARG A 82 -18.83 7.48 -8.97
N ASP A 83 -18.29 6.36 -8.49
CA ASP A 83 -18.54 5.78 -7.19
C ASP A 83 -17.40 4.82 -6.76
N GLU A 84 -17.44 4.34 -5.52
CA GLU A 84 -16.47 3.40 -4.95
C GLU A 84 -16.44 2.07 -5.73
N TRP A 85 -17.58 1.58 -6.18
CA TRP A 85 -17.66 0.33 -6.92
C TRP A 85 -16.91 0.39 -8.25
N MET A 86 -17.06 1.50 -9.00
CA MET A 86 -16.30 1.71 -10.24
C MET A 86 -14.81 1.80 -9.98
N TYR A 87 -14.39 2.50 -8.93
CA TYR A 87 -12.99 2.57 -8.55
C TYR A 87 -12.42 1.18 -8.21
N MET A 88 -13.13 0.41 -7.37
CA MET A 88 -12.68 -0.93 -6.97
C MET A 88 -12.64 -1.92 -8.14
N ASN A 89 -13.50 -1.76 -9.14
CA ASN A 89 -13.43 -2.56 -10.37
C ASN A 89 -12.27 -2.15 -11.29
N ASP A 90 -11.96 -0.87 -11.36
CA ASP A 90 -10.85 -0.35 -12.15
C ASP A 90 -9.51 -0.87 -11.63
N ILE A 91 -9.33 -0.82 -10.31
CA ILE A 91 -8.10 -1.27 -9.66
C ILE A 91 -7.99 -2.80 -9.54
N LYS A 92 -9.07 -3.52 -9.84
CA LYS A 92 -9.11 -4.98 -9.77
C LYS A 92 -8.13 -5.58 -10.78
N GLY A 93 -7.13 -6.30 -10.27
CA GLY A 93 -6.09 -6.90 -11.10
C GLY A 93 -4.80 -6.06 -11.20
N ASP A 94 -4.76 -4.87 -10.65
CA ASP A 94 -3.51 -4.13 -10.54
C ASP A 94 -2.62 -4.76 -9.47
N VAL A 95 -1.62 -5.52 -9.92
CA VAL A 95 -0.67 -6.24 -9.04
C VAL A 95 0.30 -5.31 -8.31
N PHE A 96 0.36 -4.04 -8.70
CA PHE A 96 1.31 -3.09 -8.13
C PHE A 96 0.74 -2.34 -6.92
N ILE A 97 -0.58 -2.29 -6.75
CA ILE A 97 -1.24 -1.62 -5.62
C ILE A 97 -1.53 -2.65 -4.53
N GLU A 98 -0.83 -2.55 -3.42
CA GLU A 98 -0.96 -3.49 -2.29
C GLU A 98 -2.04 -3.05 -1.30
N TYR A 99 -2.21 -1.73 -1.11
CA TYR A 99 -3.18 -1.15 -0.18
C TYR A 99 -3.99 -0.05 -0.83
N ILE A 100 -5.26 0.03 -0.45
CA ILE A 100 -6.17 1.10 -0.83
C ILE A 100 -6.69 1.72 0.46
N TYR A 101 -6.51 3.02 0.62
CA TYR A 101 -7.06 3.79 1.73
C TYR A 101 -8.20 4.66 1.22
N ILE A 102 -9.36 4.60 1.85
CA ILE A 102 -10.51 5.43 1.44
C ILE A 102 -11.10 6.18 2.63
N PHE A 103 -11.21 7.51 2.50
CA PHE A 103 -11.90 8.35 3.47
C PHE A 103 -13.37 8.46 3.11
N LYS A 104 -14.22 7.83 3.92
CA LYS A 104 -15.68 7.88 3.83
C LYS A 104 -16.29 7.80 5.23
N ASP A 105 -17.51 8.27 5.41
CA ASP A 105 -18.21 8.27 6.70
C ASP A 105 -17.37 8.87 7.84
N ASN A 106 -16.65 9.97 7.52
CA ASN A 106 -15.76 10.71 8.42
C ASN A 106 -14.63 9.87 9.06
N ARG A 107 -14.18 8.80 8.40
CA ARG A 107 -13.07 7.97 8.86
C ARG A 107 -12.33 7.32 7.70
N TRP A 108 -11.11 6.91 7.97
CA TRP A 108 -10.34 6.11 7.03
C TRP A 108 -10.75 4.64 7.07
N HIS A 109 -10.75 4.04 5.92
CA HIS A 109 -10.87 2.60 5.71
C HIS A 109 -9.66 2.11 4.93
N VAL A 110 -9.30 0.85 5.10
CA VAL A 110 -8.25 0.19 4.34
C VAL A 110 -8.77 -1.08 3.71
N ALA A 111 -8.40 -1.32 2.46
CA ALA A 111 -8.62 -2.56 1.76
C ALA A 111 -7.28 -3.08 1.22
N THR A 112 -7.12 -4.40 1.24
CA THR A 112 -5.98 -5.11 0.66
C THR A 112 -6.47 -6.00 -0.47
N GLN A 113 -5.65 -6.17 -1.49
CA GLN A 113 -5.93 -7.15 -2.53
C GLN A 113 -5.73 -8.57 -1.98
N LYS A 114 -6.78 -9.39 -2.06
CA LYS A 114 -6.68 -10.82 -1.78
C LYS A 114 -6.48 -11.57 -3.09
N HIS A 115 -5.31 -12.17 -3.24
CA HIS A 115 -5.01 -13.02 -4.38
C HIS A 115 -5.62 -14.42 -4.16
N THR A 116 -6.54 -14.83 -5.01
CA THR A 116 -7.02 -16.21 -5.03
C THR A 116 -6.38 -16.93 -6.20
N LYS A 117 -5.69 -18.05 -5.91
CA LYS A 117 -5.18 -18.95 -6.96
C LYS A 117 -6.34 -19.72 -7.55
N VAL A 118 -6.61 -19.52 -8.82
CA VAL A 118 -7.55 -20.35 -9.57
C VAL A 118 -6.73 -21.26 -10.47
N LYS A 119 -6.96 -22.58 -10.37
CA LYS A 119 -6.41 -23.53 -11.35
C LYS A 119 -7.16 -23.33 -12.65
N ASP A 120 -6.45 -22.92 -13.69
CA ASP A 120 -6.98 -22.96 -15.05
C ASP A 120 -6.99 -24.43 -15.53
N GLY A 121 -8.12 -24.85 -16.08
CA GLY A 121 -8.29 -26.24 -16.57
C GLY A 121 -7.54 -26.55 -17.86
N TYR A 122 -6.84 -25.59 -18.48
CA TYR A 122 -6.23 -25.73 -19.79
C TYR A 122 -4.71 -25.77 -19.83
N ASP A 123 -4.04 -25.31 -18.79
CA ASP A 123 -2.58 -25.35 -18.74
C ASP A 123 -2.14 -25.37 -17.29
N ASN A 124 -0.97 -25.91 -16.98
CA ASN A 124 -0.41 -25.95 -15.63
C ASN A 124 -0.10 -24.54 -15.05
N GLY A 125 -0.63 -23.51 -15.67
CA GLY A 125 -0.56 -22.11 -15.27
C GLY A 125 -1.49 -21.78 -14.11
N THR A 126 -0.98 -21.09 -13.11
CA THR A 126 -1.77 -20.53 -12.01
C THR A 126 -2.14 -19.10 -12.36
N LEU A 127 -3.39 -18.85 -12.73
CA LEU A 127 -3.91 -17.49 -12.90
C LEU A 127 -4.30 -16.93 -11.52
N PHE A 128 -3.87 -15.68 -11.26
CA PHE A 128 -4.26 -14.96 -10.06
C PHE A 128 -5.48 -14.09 -10.38
N TYR A 129 -6.62 -14.37 -9.74
CA TYR A 129 -7.79 -13.50 -9.81
C TYR A 129 -7.97 -12.77 -8.49
N TYR A 130 -8.20 -11.48 -8.56
CA TYR A 130 -8.55 -10.67 -7.40
C TYR A 130 -10.04 -10.80 -7.14
N THR A 131 -10.40 -11.34 -6.00
CA THR A 131 -11.79 -11.70 -5.78
C THR A 131 -12.58 -10.66 -5.01
N LYS A 132 -11.95 -9.83 -4.18
CA LYS A 132 -12.73 -8.90 -3.35
C LYS A 132 -11.86 -7.85 -2.66
N PHE A 133 -12.32 -6.58 -2.72
CA PHE A 133 -11.90 -5.53 -1.83
C PHE A 133 -12.97 -5.36 -0.75
N GLU A 134 -12.66 -5.64 0.49
CA GLU A 134 -13.52 -5.38 1.64
C GLU A 134 -12.86 -4.31 2.50
N PRO A 135 -13.23 -3.03 2.36
CA PRO A 135 -12.69 -1.99 3.20
C PRO A 135 -13.09 -2.21 4.66
N VAL A 136 -12.09 -2.27 5.53
CA VAL A 136 -12.28 -2.29 6.97
C VAL A 136 -11.87 -0.95 7.57
N VAL A 137 -12.41 -0.61 8.74
CA VAL A 137 -12.05 0.65 9.41
C VAL A 137 -10.57 0.64 9.75
N LEU A 138 -9.85 1.65 9.27
CA LEU A 138 -8.46 1.89 9.61
C LEU A 138 -8.39 2.69 10.91
N ASN A 139 -7.82 2.11 11.95
CA ASN A 139 -7.60 2.73 13.24
C ASN A 139 -6.25 2.32 13.85
N LYS A 140 -5.89 2.91 14.99
CA LYS A 140 -4.61 2.63 15.66
C LYS A 140 -4.46 1.16 16.07
N GLU A 141 -5.55 0.48 16.39
CA GLU A 141 -5.53 -0.95 16.75
C GLU A 141 -5.23 -1.82 15.53
N TYR A 142 -5.86 -1.54 14.39
CA TYR A 142 -5.58 -2.22 13.13
C TYR A 142 -4.12 -2.02 12.70
N ILE A 143 -3.61 -0.78 12.79
CA ILE A 143 -2.23 -0.45 12.45
C ILE A 143 -1.25 -1.23 13.33
N LYS A 144 -1.46 -1.23 14.66
CA LYS A 144 -0.63 -1.98 15.60
C LYS A 144 -0.67 -3.49 15.37
N TYR A 145 -1.85 -4.02 15.05
CA TYR A 145 -2.01 -5.44 14.69
C TYR A 145 -1.18 -5.80 13.46
N LYS A 146 -1.30 -5.00 12.39
CA LYS A 146 -0.58 -5.21 11.14
C LYS A 146 0.93 -5.09 11.30
N ASP A 147 1.41 -4.04 11.97
CA ASP A 147 2.84 -3.83 12.27
C ASP A 147 3.44 -5.06 12.96
N LYS A 148 2.77 -5.58 13.99
CA LYS A 148 3.22 -6.78 14.71
C LYS A 148 3.27 -8.02 13.84
N HIS A 149 2.25 -8.24 13.01
CA HIS A 149 2.14 -9.47 12.21
C HIS A 149 3.05 -9.46 10.99
N GLU A 150 3.24 -8.31 10.35
CA GLU A 150 4.12 -8.17 9.20
C GLU A 150 5.59 -8.28 9.62
N LYS A 151 6.00 -7.64 10.71
CA LYS A 151 7.34 -7.84 11.30
C LYS A 151 7.61 -9.30 11.69
N HIS A 152 6.60 -9.99 12.20
CA HIS A 152 6.74 -11.41 12.56
C HIS A 152 6.89 -12.33 11.34
N ALA A 153 6.18 -12.00 10.24
CA ALA A 153 6.30 -12.72 8.97
C ALA A 153 7.68 -12.49 8.32
N GLU A 154 8.17 -11.26 8.39
CA GLU A 154 9.50 -10.88 7.89
C GLU A 154 10.62 -11.61 8.64
N VAL A 155 10.57 -11.64 9.98
CA VAL A 155 11.52 -12.40 10.82
C VAL A 155 11.48 -13.89 10.49
N LYS A 156 10.30 -14.50 10.33
CA LYS A 156 10.17 -15.91 9.93
C LYS A 156 10.75 -16.18 8.54
N MET A 157 10.56 -15.25 7.60
CA MET A 157 11.10 -15.39 6.25
C MET A 157 12.63 -15.31 6.26
N ILE A 158 13.21 -14.38 7.01
CA ILE A 158 14.67 -14.24 7.18
C ILE A 158 15.25 -15.49 7.83
N SER A 159 14.63 -16.02 8.90
CA SER A 159 15.05 -17.26 9.55
C SER A 159 15.03 -18.45 8.57
N LYS A 160 13.96 -18.57 7.77
CA LYS A 160 13.86 -19.65 6.78
C LYS A 160 14.89 -19.52 5.65
N ILE A 161 15.22 -18.30 5.21
CA ILE A 161 16.31 -18.07 4.25
C ILE A 161 17.65 -18.44 4.86
N GLY A 162 17.91 -18.09 6.12
CA GLY A 162 19.12 -18.47 6.85
C GLY A 162 19.27 -20.00 6.95
N GLU A 163 18.21 -20.72 7.26
CA GLU A 163 18.20 -22.20 7.30
C GLU A 163 18.47 -22.82 5.91
N MET A 164 17.92 -22.26 4.84
CA MET A 164 18.17 -22.73 3.48
C MET A 164 19.61 -22.49 3.05
N LEU A 165 20.20 -21.36 3.43
CA LEU A 165 21.60 -21.01 3.08
C LEU A 165 22.58 -21.87 3.89
N SER A 166 22.33 -22.15 5.17
CA SER A 166 23.17 -23.03 5.98
C SER A 166 23.11 -24.50 5.49
N GLY A 167 21.92 -24.97 5.08
CA GLY A 167 21.74 -26.29 4.45
C GLY A 167 22.43 -26.44 3.09
N ALA A 168 22.72 -25.30 2.40
CA ALA A 168 23.45 -25.27 1.14
C ALA A 168 24.99 -25.09 1.32
N GLY A 169 25.51 -25.20 2.57
CA GLY A 169 26.96 -25.07 2.85
C GLY A 169 27.48 -23.64 2.90
N PHE A 170 26.58 -22.65 3.05
CA PHE A 170 26.98 -21.26 3.30
C PHE A 170 27.20 -21.04 4.80
N ASP A 171 28.40 -20.57 5.14
CA ASP A 171 28.78 -20.26 6.52
C ASP A 171 28.03 -19.00 7.00
N GLN A 172 27.30 -19.11 8.13
CA GLN A 172 26.46 -18.03 8.66
C GLN A 172 27.28 -16.79 9.10
N ASP A 173 28.55 -16.96 9.41
CA ASP A 173 29.42 -15.89 9.91
C ASP A 173 29.83 -14.89 8.81
N ASN A 174 29.49 -15.14 7.56
CA ASN A 174 29.86 -14.33 6.39
C ASN A 174 28.66 -13.67 5.67
N VAL A 175 27.47 -13.62 6.27
CA VAL A 175 26.28 -13.01 5.65
C VAL A 175 25.81 -11.82 6.45
N GLU A 176 26.02 -10.63 5.93
CA GLU A 176 25.47 -9.39 6.47
C GLU A 176 24.14 -9.07 5.77
N ILE A 177 23.05 -8.95 6.54
CA ILE A 177 21.72 -8.63 6.00
C ILE A 177 21.49 -7.13 6.15
N GLN A 178 21.60 -6.38 5.05
CA GLN A 178 21.19 -4.98 4.99
C GLN A 178 19.97 -4.83 4.09
N GLY A 179 18.87 -4.28 4.63
CA GLY A 179 17.70 -3.88 3.86
C GLY A 179 17.08 -4.98 3.00
N GLY A 180 16.96 -6.20 3.52
CA GLY A 180 16.28 -7.32 2.85
C GLY A 180 17.04 -7.95 1.69
N LYS A 181 18.32 -7.64 1.49
CA LYS A 181 19.19 -8.30 0.51
C LYS A 181 20.41 -8.91 1.19
N ALA A 182 20.58 -10.23 1.05
CA ALA A 182 21.81 -10.89 1.48
C ALA A 182 22.96 -10.47 0.55
N LYS A 183 24.03 -9.91 1.12
CA LYS A 183 25.31 -9.68 0.41
C LYS A 183 26.39 -10.54 1.04
N LYS A 184 27.23 -11.14 0.20
CA LYS A 184 28.43 -11.84 0.64
C LYS A 184 29.43 -10.78 1.14
N ALA A 185 29.91 -10.93 2.38
CA ALA A 185 31.05 -10.14 2.86
C ALA A 185 32.32 -10.57 2.12
N ASN A 186 33.09 -9.61 1.64
CA ASN A 186 34.41 -9.84 1.04
C ASN A 186 35.42 -10.15 2.11
#